data_60fba0ea5a488335547662645906085f
#
_entry.id   60fba0ea5a488335547662645906085f
#
_cell.length_a   1.000
_cell.length_b   1.000
_cell.length_c   1.000
_cell.angle_alpha   90.00
_cell.angle_beta   90.00
_cell.angle_gamma   90.00
#
_symmetry.space_group_name_H-M   'P 1'
#
loop_
_entity.id
_entity.type
_entity.pdbx_description
1 polymer ?
#
loop_
_entity_poly.entity_id
_entity_poly.type
_entity_poly.pdbx_seq_one_letter_code
_entity_poly.pdbx_strand_id
1 'polypeptide(L)'
;MIDLTKYNFDDDDITFLIQTEDWCINGQSEIILEYKGKSFVLEPRGKAVQVYAYGEVLGDYESFDDLLLNHKIDGKPLIELVKELEYGN
;
A
#
# COMPACT_ATOMS: atom_id res chain seq x y z
N MET A 1 6.88 11.39 -7.81
CA MET A 1 7.39 10.00 -7.70
C MET A 1 8.24 9.88 -6.44
N ILE A 2 8.05 8.80 -5.69
CA ILE A 2 8.81 8.57 -4.46
C ILE A 2 10.24 8.13 -4.83
N ASP A 3 11.22 8.70 -4.16
CA ASP A 3 12.61 8.28 -4.33
C ASP A 3 12.87 7.05 -3.44
N LEU A 4 12.84 5.87 -4.04
CA LEU A 4 13.00 4.61 -3.35
C LEU A 4 14.42 4.40 -2.81
N THR A 5 15.39 5.20 -3.28
CA THR A 5 16.79 5.07 -2.81
C THR A 5 16.98 5.59 -1.39
N LYS A 6 16.02 6.37 -0.87
CA LYS A 6 16.07 6.90 0.50
C LYS A 6 15.75 5.84 1.55
N TYR A 7 15.22 4.71 1.12
CA TYR A 7 14.82 3.61 2.00
C TYR A 7 15.80 2.45 1.81
N ASN A 8 15.97 1.66 2.82
CA ASN A 8 16.87 0.51 2.76
C ASN A 8 16.16 -0.71 2.16
N PHE A 9 15.68 -0.54 0.93
CA PHE A 9 14.93 -1.58 0.21
C PHE A 9 15.86 -2.50 -0.55
N ASP A 10 15.57 -3.80 -0.51
CA ASP A 10 16.17 -4.78 -1.39
C ASP A 10 15.30 -4.93 -2.65
N ASP A 11 15.73 -5.80 -3.58
CA ASP A 11 15.03 -6.00 -4.83
C ASP A 11 13.62 -6.56 -4.63
N ASP A 12 13.42 -7.39 -3.60
CA ASP A 12 12.09 -7.94 -3.30
C ASP A 12 11.13 -6.86 -2.81
N ASP A 13 11.62 -5.91 -2.02
CA ASP A 13 10.81 -4.79 -1.55
C ASP A 13 10.37 -3.90 -2.71
N ILE A 14 11.30 -3.61 -3.61
CA ILE A 14 11.02 -2.79 -4.79
C ILE A 14 10.03 -3.49 -5.71
N THR A 15 10.24 -4.79 -5.96
CA THR A 15 9.33 -5.60 -6.76
C THR A 15 7.93 -5.62 -6.16
N PHE A 16 7.83 -5.78 -4.85
CA PHE A 16 6.54 -5.76 -4.15
C PHE A 16 5.80 -4.44 -4.39
N LEU A 17 6.49 -3.31 -4.26
CA LEU A 17 5.87 -2.00 -4.46
C LEU A 17 5.40 -1.78 -5.89
N ILE A 18 6.26 -2.09 -6.88
CA ILE A 18 5.93 -1.92 -8.29
C ILE A 18 4.77 -2.83 -8.67
N GLN A 19 4.80 -4.08 -8.26
CA GLN A 19 3.75 -5.05 -8.57
C GLN A 19 2.42 -4.68 -7.93
N THR A 20 2.45 -4.23 -6.68
CA THR A 20 1.23 -3.84 -5.96
C THR A 20 0.59 -2.62 -6.62
N GLU A 21 1.38 -1.63 -6.98
CA GLU A 21 0.87 -0.45 -7.69
C GLU A 21 0.28 -0.84 -9.04
N ASP A 22 0.98 -1.68 -9.80
CA ASP A 22 0.52 -2.11 -11.12
C ASP A 22 -0.82 -2.84 -11.04
N TRP A 23 -0.96 -3.79 -10.14
CA TRP A 23 -2.21 -4.51 -9.96
C TRP A 23 -3.34 -3.61 -9.47
N CYS A 24 -3.05 -2.74 -8.53
CA CYS A 24 -4.07 -1.88 -7.93
C CYS A 24 -4.51 -0.80 -8.91
N ILE A 25 -3.58 -0.05 -9.47
CA ILE A 25 -3.89 1.14 -10.27
C ILE A 25 -4.11 0.78 -11.75
N ASN A 26 -3.17 0.10 -12.38
CA ASN A 26 -3.31 -0.25 -13.80
C ASN A 26 -4.32 -1.37 -13.99
N GLY A 27 -4.32 -2.37 -13.14
CA GLY A 27 -5.27 -3.47 -13.19
C GLY A 27 -6.61 -3.19 -12.56
N GLN A 28 -6.75 -2.09 -11.80
CA GLN A 28 -7.97 -1.74 -11.05
C GLN A 28 -8.46 -2.90 -10.20
N SER A 29 -7.52 -3.59 -9.52
CA SER A 29 -7.81 -4.73 -8.67
C SER A 29 -7.71 -4.34 -7.20
N GLU A 30 -8.64 -4.85 -6.40
CA GLU A 30 -8.52 -4.75 -4.96
C GLU A 30 -7.35 -5.62 -4.49
N ILE A 31 -6.52 -5.08 -3.62
CA ILE A 31 -5.36 -5.79 -3.09
C ILE A 31 -5.55 -5.93 -1.58
N ILE A 32 -5.44 -7.16 -1.08
CA ILE A 32 -5.48 -7.42 0.35
C ILE A 32 -4.04 -7.50 0.84
N LEU A 33 -3.73 -6.67 1.82
CA LEU A 33 -2.43 -6.68 2.48
C LEU A 33 -2.58 -7.03 3.95
N GLU A 34 -1.52 -7.58 4.53
CA GLU A 34 -1.46 -7.88 5.96
C GLU A 34 -0.25 -7.19 6.58
N TYR A 35 -0.46 -6.63 7.75
CA TYR A 35 0.60 -6.08 8.58
C TYR A 35 0.42 -6.65 9.98
N LYS A 36 1.41 -7.42 10.45
CA LYS A 36 1.40 -8.07 11.78
C LYS A 36 0.09 -8.83 12.06
N GLY A 37 -0.35 -9.58 11.05
CA GLY A 37 -1.55 -10.42 11.16
C GLY A 37 -2.87 -9.69 10.98
N LYS A 38 -2.86 -8.38 10.75
CA LYS A 38 -4.07 -7.60 10.51
C LYS A 38 -4.20 -7.28 9.04
N SER A 39 -5.35 -7.61 8.45
CA SER A 39 -5.61 -7.39 7.03
C SER A 39 -6.25 -6.04 6.78
N PHE A 40 -5.92 -5.44 5.66
CA PHE A 40 -6.60 -4.26 5.13
C PHE A 40 -6.62 -4.34 3.61
N VAL A 41 -7.51 -3.57 3.00
CA VAL A 41 -7.77 -3.65 1.56
C VAL A 41 -7.45 -2.32 0.91
N LEU A 42 -6.73 -2.37 -0.21
CA LEU A 42 -6.53 -1.24 -1.10
C LEU A 42 -7.55 -1.35 -2.22
N GLU A 43 -8.49 -0.41 -2.27
CA GLU A 43 -9.51 -0.37 -3.32
C GLU A 43 -9.19 0.74 -4.30
N PRO A 44 -8.91 0.41 -5.58
CA PRO A 44 -8.61 1.44 -6.57
C PRO A 44 -9.87 2.16 -7.03
N ARG A 45 -9.73 3.45 -7.28
CA ARG A 45 -10.77 4.30 -7.86
C ARG A 45 -10.12 5.21 -8.89
N GLY A 46 -9.85 4.67 -10.09
CA GLY A 46 -9.02 5.34 -11.07
C GLY A 46 -7.59 5.42 -10.53
N LYS A 47 -7.04 6.63 -10.42
CA LYS A 47 -5.70 6.84 -9.85
C LYS A 47 -5.71 6.93 -8.32
N ALA A 48 -6.89 7.12 -7.74
CA ALA A 48 -7.06 7.21 -6.29
C ALA A 48 -7.14 5.82 -5.67
N VAL A 49 -6.83 5.75 -4.37
CA VAL A 49 -6.90 4.51 -3.60
C VAL A 49 -7.63 4.77 -2.29
N GLN A 50 -8.61 3.94 -2.00
CA GLN A 50 -9.27 3.94 -0.70
C GLN A 50 -8.75 2.75 0.10
N VAL A 51 -8.45 2.98 1.38
CA VAL A 51 -8.04 1.90 2.29
C VAL A 51 -9.18 1.61 3.22
N TYR A 52 -9.55 0.35 3.35
CA TYR A 52 -10.57 -0.03 4.32
C TYR A 52 -10.25 -1.38 4.97
N ALA A 53 -10.84 -1.61 6.14
CA ALA A 53 -10.74 -2.86 6.88
C ALA A 53 -12.00 -3.03 7.71
N TYR A 54 -12.49 -4.28 7.78
CA TYR A 54 -13.66 -4.62 8.61
C TYR A 54 -14.88 -3.74 8.35
N GLY A 55 -15.09 -3.37 7.08
CA GLY A 55 -16.22 -2.53 6.68
C GLY A 55 -16.06 -1.04 6.95
N GLU A 56 -14.91 -0.60 7.45
CA GLU A 56 -14.65 0.81 7.73
C GLU A 56 -13.63 1.38 6.76
N VAL A 57 -13.87 2.61 6.30
CA VAL A 57 -12.89 3.35 5.51
C VAL A 57 -11.85 3.92 6.45
N LEU A 58 -10.60 3.54 6.22
CA LEU A 58 -9.47 4.00 7.02
C LEU A 58 -8.78 5.23 6.41
N GLY A 59 -8.96 5.46 5.12
CA GLY A 59 -8.40 6.63 4.46
C GLY A 59 -8.68 6.64 2.97
N ASP A 60 -8.59 7.83 2.38
CA ASP A 60 -8.70 8.07 0.94
C ASP A 60 -7.46 8.82 0.48
N TYR A 61 -6.86 8.35 -0.60
CA TYR A 61 -5.60 8.90 -1.11
C TYR A 61 -5.72 9.19 -2.60
N GLU A 62 -5.14 10.30 -3.04
CA GLU A 62 -5.24 10.77 -4.42
C GLU A 62 -4.45 9.93 -5.40
N SER A 63 -3.43 9.20 -4.91
CA SER A 63 -2.55 8.38 -5.72
C SER A 63 -1.95 7.27 -4.86
N PHE A 64 -1.31 6.33 -5.52
CA PHE A 64 -0.58 5.27 -4.80
C PHE A 64 0.59 5.85 -4.00
N ASP A 65 1.28 6.85 -4.54
CA ASP A 65 2.35 7.54 -3.82
C ASP A 65 1.81 8.23 -2.56
N ASP A 66 0.66 8.91 -2.68
CA ASP A 66 0.01 9.55 -1.54
C ASP A 66 -0.34 8.53 -0.46
N LEU A 67 -0.85 7.36 -0.87
CA LEU A 67 -1.13 6.25 0.05
C LEU A 67 0.13 5.85 0.82
N LEU A 68 1.24 5.62 0.10
CA LEU A 68 2.47 5.15 0.72
C LEU A 68 3.06 6.16 1.70
N LEU A 69 2.95 7.45 1.39
CA LEU A 69 3.54 8.50 2.21
C LEU A 69 2.68 8.90 3.40
N ASN A 70 1.36 8.75 3.30
CA ASN A 70 0.44 9.37 4.26
C ASN A 70 -0.46 8.40 5.03
N HIS A 71 -0.66 7.18 4.53
CA HIS A 71 -1.41 6.20 5.31
C HIS A 71 -0.51 5.64 6.41
N LYS A 72 -0.92 5.84 7.67
CA LYS A 72 -0.11 5.44 8.81
C LYS A 72 -0.72 4.26 9.54
N ILE A 73 0.15 3.34 9.96
CA ILE A 73 -0.18 2.25 10.86
C ILE A 73 0.83 2.30 11.99
N ASP A 74 0.35 2.32 13.24
CA ASP A 74 1.19 2.45 14.42
C ASP A 74 2.09 3.70 14.38
N GLY A 75 1.57 4.78 13.78
CA GLY A 75 2.28 6.05 13.69
C GLY A 75 3.32 6.16 12.59
N LYS A 76 3.50 5.11 11.77
CA LYS A 76 4.47 5.10 10.68
C LYS A 76 3.79 5.07 9.33
N PRO A 77 4.28 5.84 8.33
CA PRO A 77 3.71 5.78 6.99
C PRO A 77 3.96 4.41 6.35
N LEU A 78 3.05 4.01 5.48
CA LEU A 78 3.06 2.68 4.88
C LEU A 78 4.39 2.36 4.19
N ILE A 79 5.01 3.36 3.54
CA ILE A 79 6.30 3.19 2.87
C ILE A 79 7.39 2.68 3.81
N GLU A 80 7.34 3.04 5.10
CA GLU A 80 8.32 2.58 6.09
C GLU A 80 8.05 1.17 6.59
N LEU A 81 6.89 0.59 6.26
CA LEU A 81 6.47 -0.72 6.74
C LEU A 81 6.59 -1.81 5.67
N VAL A 82 7.11 -1.49 4.50
CA VAL A 82 7.09 -2.39 3.33
C VAL A 82 7.68 -3.76 3.63
N LYS A 83 8.77 -3.82 4.39
CA LYS A 83 9.42 -5.09 4.72
C LYS A 83 8.54 -6.01 5.59
N GLU A 84 7.53 -5.44 6.24
CA GLU A 84 6.64 -6.17 7.13
C GLU A 84 5.26 -6.41 6.52
N LEU A 85 5.06 -5.95 5.27
CA LEU A 85 3.80 -6.15 4.57
C LEU A 85 3.81 -7.47 3.80
N GLU A 86 2.67 -8.14 3.78
CA GLU A 86 2.47 -9.37 3.04
C GLU A 86 1.15 -9.30 2.28
N TYR A 87 1.02 -10.07 1.20
CA TYR A 87 -0.27 -10.22 0.55
C TYR A 87 -1.15 -11.11 1.43
N GLY A 88 -2.38 -10.67 1.64
CA GLY A 88 -3.38 -11.42 2.38
C GLY A 88 -4.22 -12.32 1.49
N ASN A 89 -4.99 -13.14 2.13
CA ASN A 89 -5.95 -14.04 1.46
C ASN A 89 -7.35 -13.49 1.52
#